data_bb9c4debe92d90ea6caf1c789cfc0ef3
#
_entry.id   bb9c4debe92d90ea6caf1c789cfc0ef3
#
_cell.length_a   1.000
_cell.length_b   1.000
_cell.length_c   1.000
_cell.angle_alpha   90.00
_cell.angle_beta   90.00
_cell.angle_gamma   90.00
#
_symmetry.space_group_name_H-M   'P 1'
#
loop_
_entity.id
_entity.type
_entity.pdbx_description
1 polymer ?
#
loop_
_entity_poly.entity_id
_entity_poly.type
_entity_poly.pdbx_seq_one_letter_code
_entity_poly.pdbx_strand_id
1 'polypeptide(L)'
;MLSVCYNKTIIRSAYKLTYETAQGLLDGDTSVVGDILELKDLDDRTRQKKLAELVWAVSKLTDIARHVRAKRDSCGALELEGVEIRVQLDDKHNIHDLIPKQPLEVHETVAECMILANHWVAKKISEHFPHQALLRQHPPPRQEFFTELRECASAKGFAMDTRSNKAXAESXDKANDPLDPIVNQLLRSMATHAMSNAMYFSTGSCSEEEFHHYGLALEKYTHFTSPIRRYADIVVHRLLMAATLKEKKGDVKDNLLSNKDLEELCKHINNRNRAAQRAQKQSTELFQCMYFKDKTPETDERCVADGVIYSIRTNGVLVFVPRLTSEWCKKAIMTELESAAFYRTWADLQAVGEENSLYFLLLALDILGYLMIFVQFW
;
A
#
# COMPACT_ATOMS: atom_id res chain seq x y z
N MET A 1 22.57 -0.55 -14.00
CA MET A 1 22.15 -1.60 -14.96
C MET A 1 22.68 -1.21 -16.33
N LEU A 2 23.44 -2.09 -16.97
CA LEU A 2 24.10 -1.80 -18.24
C LEU A 2 23.25 -2.12 -19.47
N SER A 3 22.43 -3.17 -19.36
CA SER A 3 21.52 -3.55 -20.46
C SER A 3 20.31 -4.33 -19.92
N VAL A 4 19.23 -4.31 -20.69
CA VAL A 4 18.00 -5.07 -20.38
C VAL A 4 17.61 -5.84 -21.66
N CYS A 5 17.43 -7.15 -21.54
CA CYS A 5 17.00 -8.02 -22.63
C CYS A 5 15.61 -8.57 -22.37
N TYR A 6 14.83 -8.70 -23.42
CA TYR A 6 13.44 -9.19 -23.36
C TYR A 6 13.33 -10.42 -24.29
N ASN A 7 12.94 -11.55 -23.73
CA ASN A 7 12.86 -12.80 -24.48
C ASN A 7 11.72 -13.68 -23.98
N LYS A 8 11.20 -14.52 -24.85
CA LYS A 8 10.42 -15.67 -24.41
C LYS A 8 11.36 -16.69 -23.78
N THR A 9 10.99 -17.21 -22.63
CA THR A 9 11.80 -18.18 -21.88
C THR A 9 10.94 -19.38 -21.47
N ILE A 10 11.60 -20.51 -21.30
CA ILE A 10 11.03 -21.69 -20.67
C ILE A 10 11.70 -21.78 -19.29
N ILE A 11 10.90 -21.83 -18.23
CA ILE A 11 11.41 -21.92 -16.87
C ILE A 11 10.98 -23.24 -16.22
N ARG A 12 11.76 -23.66 -15.22
CA ARG A 12 11.43 -24.77 -14.35
C ARG A 12 11.63 -24.30 -12.91
N SER A 13 10.55 -24.31 -12.14
CA SER A 13 10.61 -23.92 -10.73
C SER A 13 11.40 -24.96 -9.94
N ALA A 14 12.40 -24.51 -9.21
CA ALA A 14 13.24 -25.38 -8.38
C ALA A 14 12.65 -25.55 -6.98
N TYR A 15 12.06 -24.50 -6.43
CA TYR A 15 11.48 -24.48 -5.08
C TYR A 15 10.19 -23.68 -5.09
N LYS A 16 9.24 -24.11 -4.25
CA LYS A 16 8.01 -23.38 -3.97
C LYS A 16 8.06 -22.95 -2.50
N LEU A 17 8.26 -21.67 -2.25
CA LEU A 17 8.42 -21.12 -0.91
C LEU A 17 7.25 -20.20 -0.55
N THR A 18 6.83 -20.26 0.71
CA THR A 18 5.97 -19.21 1.29
C THR A 18 6.87 -18.00 1.63
N TYR A 19 6.27 -16.85 1.84
CA TYR A 19 7.01 -15.66 2.28
C TYR A 19 7.67 -15.91 3.64
N GLU A 20 6.96 -16.57 4.54
CA GLU A 20 7.44 -16.90 5.88
C GLU A 20 8.66 -17.82 5.82
N THR A 21 8.63 -18.84 4.95
CA THR A 21 9.78 -19.75 4.76
C THR A 21 10.98 -18.98 4.18
N ALA A 22 10.74 -18.14 3.17
CA ALA A 22 11.81 -17.34 2.55
C ALA A 22 12.41 -16.35 3.57
N GLN A 23 11.58 -15.73 4.40
CA GLN A 23 12.05 -14.83 5.46
C GLN A 23 12.89 -15.61 6.48
N GLY A 24 12.42 -16.79 6.90
CA GLY A 24 13.18 -17.66 7.81
C GLY A 24 14.55 -17.99 7.28
N LEU A 25 14.65 -18.34 5.98
CA LEU A 25 15.95 -18.61 5.33
C LEU A 25 16.85 -17.38 5.38
N LEU A 26 16.30 -16.20 5.13
CA LEU A 26 17.04 -14.92 5.15
C LEU A 26 17.55 -14.62 6.57
N ASP A 27 16.76 -14.93 7.59
CA ASP A 27 17.07 -14.69 9.01
C ASP A 27 17.97 -15.77 9.63
N GLY A 28 18.25 -16.86 8.88
CA GLY A 28 19.04 -17.97 9.38
C GLY A 28 18.27 -18.94 10.31
N ASP A 29 16.93 -18.93 10.22
CA ASP A 29 16.08 -19.80 11.02
C ASP A 29 16.03 -21.20 10.41
N THR A 30 16.67 -22.17 11.04
CA THR A 30 16.74 -23.56 10.57
C THR A 30 15.40 -24.30 10.70
N SER A 31 14.46 -23.81 11.52
CA SER A 31 13.19 -24.50 11.73
C SER A 31 12.34 -24.54 10.46
N VAL A 32 12.50 -23.55 9.55
CA VAL A 32 11.71 -23.47 8.30
C VAL A 32 12.17 -24.45 7.22
N VAL A 33 13.33 -25.09 7.38
CA VAL A 33 13.89 -26.04 6.39
C VAL A 33 12.95 -27.21 6.17
N GLY A 34 12.26 -27.68 7.23
CA GLY A 34 11.28 -28.77 7.16
C GLY A 34 10.07 -28.47 6.29
N ASP A 35 9.79 -27.21 6.02
CA ASP A 35 8.67 -26.80 5.17
C ASP A 35 9.00 -26.87 3.67
N ILE A 36 10.28 -27.04 3.31
CA ILE A 36 10.75 -27.07 1.92
C ILE A 36 10.65 -28.50 1.40
N LEU A 37 9.54 -28.79 0.72
CA LEU A 37 9.23 -30.16 0.27
C LEU A 37 10.31 -30.74 -0.64
N GLU A 38 10.90 -29.91 -1.48
CA GLU A 38 11.91 -30.31 -2.48
C GLU A 38 13.24 -30.78 -1.84
N LEU A 39 13.42 -30.52 -0.54
CA LEU A 39 14.63 -30.95 0.20
C LEU A 39 14.40 -32.20 1.06
N LYS A 40 13.16 -32.66 1.23
CA LYS A 40 12.81 -33.72 2.22
C LYS A 40 13.47 -35.07 1.91
N ASP A 41 13.45 -35.48 0.64
CA ASP A 41 13.89 -36.82 0.25
C ASP A 41 15.38 -36.89 -0.18
N LEU A 42 16.14 -35.85 0.13
CA LEU A 42 17.55 -35.77 -0.23
C LEU A 42 18.44 -36.31 0.91
N ASP A 43 19.57 -36.89 0.55
CA ASP A 43 20.61 -37.22 1.53
C ASP A 43 21.17 -35.94 2.18
N ASP A 44 21.70 -36.05 3.37
CA ASP A 44 22.13 -34.90 4.18
C ASP A 44 23.15 -33.99 3.46
N ARG A 45 24.11 -34.58 2.77
CA ARG A 45 25.15 -33.81 2.05
C ARG A 45 24.53 -32.97 0.90
N THR A 46 23.68 -33.60 0.11
CA THR A 46 22.97 -32.93 -1.01
C THR A 46 22.02 -31.87 -0.49
N ARG A 47 21.29 -32.20 0.59
CA ARG A 47 20.35 -31.25 1.25
C ARG A 47 21.09 -30.01 1.71
N GLN A 48 22.20 -30.17 2.43
CA GLN A 48 23.01 -29.05 2.94
C GLN A 48 23.52 -28.16 1.80
N LYS A 49 24.03 -28.77 0.72
CA LYS A 49 24.53 -28.05 -0.45
C LYS A 49 23.41 -27.22 -1.09
N LYS A 50 22.26 -27.84 -1.36
CA LYS A 50 21.10 -27.18 -2.02
C LYS A 50 20.52 -26.08 -1.13
N LEU A 51 20.47 -26.32 0.18
CA LEU A 51 20.01 -25.32 1.14
C LEU A 51 20.95 -24.09 1.14
N ALA A 52 22.25 -24.31 1.14
CA ALA A 52 23.23 -23.22 1.08
C ALA A 52 23.10 -22.40 -0.21
N GLU A 53 22.90 -23.08 -1.35
CA GLU A 53 22.64 -22.42 -2.65
C GLU A 53 21.35 -21.58 -2.62
N LEU A 54 20.29 -22.13 -2.01
CA LEU A 54 18.99 -21.44 -1.91
C LEU A 54 19.10 -20.22 -1.00
N VAL A 55 19.72 -20.35 0.18
CA VAL A 55 19.94 -19.24 1.12
C VAL A 55 20.76 -18.14 0.43
N TRP A 56 21.84 -18.53 -0.26
CA TRP A 56 22.66 -17.58 -1.02
C TRP A 56 21.82 -16.82 -2.07
N ALA A 57 20.97 -17.54 -2.82
CA ALA A 57 20.14 -16.94 -3.88
C ALA A 57 19.13 -15.94 -3.28
N VAL A 58 18.42 -16.31 -2.21
CA VAL A 58 17.46 -15.43 -1.52
C VAL A 58 18.16 -14.19 -0.98
N SER A 59 19.32 -14.37 -0.33
CA SER A 59 20.13 -13.28 0.24
C SER A 59 20.60 -12.32 -0.84
N LYS A 60 21.10 -12.83 -1.96
CA LYS A 60 21.57 -11.99 -3.07
C LYS A 60 20.45 -11.23 -3.75
N LEU A 61 19.29 -11.87 -3.91
CA LEU A 61 18.12 -11.18 -4.48
C LEU A 61 17.67 -10.04 -3.56
N THR A 62 17.68 -10.28 -2.24
CA THR A 62 17.34 -9.26 -1.24
C THR A 62 18.36 -8.11 -1.25
N ASP A 63 19.67 -8.41 -1.35
CA ASP A 63 20.70 -7.37 -1.47
C ASP A 63 20.47 -6.48 -2.70
N ILE A 64 20.14 -7.09 -3.84
CA ILE A 64 19.83 -6.34 -5.07
C ILE A 64 18.59 -5.45 -4.86
N ALA A 65 17.54 -6.02 -4.26
CA ALA A 65 16.31 -5.28 -3.99
C ALA A 65 16.55 -4.08 -3.07
N ARG A 66 17.36 -4.25 -2.01
CA ARG A 66 17.76 -3.16 -1.10
C ARG A 66 18.43 -2.01 -1.88
N HIS A 67 19.33 -2.33 -2.80
CA HIS A 67 20.01 -1.30 -3.62
C HIS A 67 19.04 -0.59 -4.56
N VAL A 68 18.13 -1.33 -5.20
CA VAL A 68 17.11 -0.75 -6.10
C VAL A 68 16.17 0.16 -5.29
N ARG A 69 15.75 -0.29 -4.11
CA ARG A 69 14.90 0.47 -3.19
C ARG A 69 15.60 1.78 -2.76
N ALA A 70 16.83 1.68 -2.27
CA ALA A 70 17.60 2.84 -1.82
C ALA A 70 17.75 3.90 -2.94
N LYS A 71 17.90 3.46 -4.18
CA LYS A 71 17.96 4.38 -5.33
C LYS A 71 16.62 5.09 -5.54
N ARG A 72 15.49 4.38 -5.45
CA ARG A 72 14.16 5.00 -5.59
C ARG A 72 13.88 5.97 -4.43
N ASP A 73 14.25 5.59 -3.21
CA ASP A 73 14.09 6.44 -2.02
C ASP A 73 14.88 7.75 -2.16
N SER A 74 16.11 7.66 -2.68
CA SER A 74 16.92 8.87 -2.94
C SER A 74 16.29 9.79 -4.00
N CYS A 75 15.42 9.24 -4.85
CA CYS A 75 14.64 10.01 -5.83
C CYS A 75 13.29 10.47 -5.28
N GLY A 76 12.95 10.08 -4.04
CA GLY A 76 11.73 10.51 -3.37
C GLY A 76 10.56 9.54 -3.45
N ALA A 77 10.82 8.24 -3.61
CA ALA A 77 9.76 7.25 -3.50
C ALA A 77 9.11 7.35 -2.11
N LEU A 78 7.78 7.24 -2.08
CA LEU A 78 7.01 7.42 -0.84
C LEU A 78 6.64 6.07 -0.25
N GLU A 79 6.95 5.89 1.03
CA GLU A 79 6.49 4.76 1.82
C GLU A 79 5.34 5.22 2.70
N LEU A 80 4.12 4.93 2.25
CA LEU A 80 2.89 5.37 2.91
C LEU A 80 2.02 4.17 3.33
N GLU A 81 2.65 3.03 3.61
CA GLU A 81 1.91 1.82 3.98
C GLU A 81 1.24 1.99 5.35
N GLY A 82 -0.07 1.77 5.36
CA GLY A 82 -0.85 1.69 6.58
C GLY A 82 -0.90 0.25 7.11
N VAL A 83 -1.37 0.11 8.33
CA VAL A 83 -1.59 -1.21 8.93
C VAL A 83 -2.73 -1.91 8.17
N GLU A 84 -2.42 -3.06 7.57
CA GLU A 84 -3.42 -3.91 6.94
C GLU A 84 -3.89 -4.94 7.98
N ILE A 85 -5.20 -5.03 8.18
CA ILE A 85 -5.79 -5.97 9.13
C ILE A 85 -6.43 -7.12 8.34
N ARG A 86 -6.10 -8.34 8.72
CA ARG A 86 -6.69 -9.56 8.17
C ARG A 86 -7.74 -10.11 9.13
N VAL A 87 -8.88 -10.45 8.58
CA VAL A 87 -9.94 -11.13 9.32
C VAL A 87 -9.65 -12.64 9.30
N GLN A 88 -9.49 -13.22 10.48
CA GLN A 88 -9.29 -14.65 10.62
C GLN A 88 -10.65 -15.33 10.87
N LEU A 89 -10.92 -16.36 10.10
CA LEU A 89 -12.16 -17.14 10.23
C LEU A 89 -11.85 -18.49 10.90
N ASP A 90 -12.80 -19.00 11.69
CA ASP A 90 -12.72 -20.34 12.23
C ASP A 90 -13.19 -21.38 11.19
N ASP A 91 -13.18 -22.66 11.54
CA ASP A 91 -13.59 -23.76 10.64
C ASP A 91 -15.06 -23.66 10.22
N LYS A 92 -15.88 -22.91 10.96
CA LYS A 92 -17.30 -22.68 10.67
C LYS A 92 -17.54 -21.37 9.94
N HIS A 93 -16.44 -20.69 9.52
CA HIS A 93 -16.47 -19.39 8.82
C HIS A 93 -16.99 -18.23 9.67
N ASN A 94 -16.97 -18.37 11.01
CA ASN A 94 -17.23 -17.24 11.91
C ASN A 94 -15.96 -16.43 12.08
N ILE A 95 -16.10 -15.12 12.34
CA ILE A 95 -14.96 -14.24 12.56
C ILE A 95 -14.34 -14.60 13.91
N HIS A 96 -13.11 -15.11 13.88
CA HIS A 96 -12.37 -15.53 15.05
C HIS A 96 -11.47 -14.40 15.59
N ASP A 97 -10.76 -13.71 14.70
CA ASP A 97 -9.81 -12.69 15.12
C ASP A 97 -9.56 -11.63 14.04
N LEU A 98 -9.02 -10.50 14.46
CA LEU A 98 -8.52 -9.42 13.61
C LEU A 98 -7.01 -9.33 13.84
N ILE A 99 -6.21 -9.70 12.85
CA ILE A 99 -4.76 -9.82 12.99
C ILE A 99 -4.06 -8.78 12.11
N PRO A 100 -3.21 -7.90 12.69
CA PRO A 100 -2.38 -7.02 11.88
C PRO A 100 -1.42 -7.85 11.03
N LYS A 101 -1.35 -7.54 9.76
CA LYS A 101 -0.42 -8.18 8.83
C LYS A 101 1.02 -7.76 9.19
N GLN A 102 1.87 -8.73 9.43
CA GLN A 102 3.27 -8.47 9.73
C GLN A 102 4.02 -8.22 8.41
N PRO A 103 4.70 -7.08 8.26
CA PRO A 103 5.55 -6.85 7.10
C PRO A 103 6.81 -7.73 7.20
N LEU A 104 7.15 -8.40 6.10
CA LEU A 104 8.37 -9.20 5.98
C LEU A 104 9.27 -8.54 4.93
N GLU A 105 10.58 -8.57 5.14
CA GLU A 105 11.53 -7.99 4.18
C GLU A 105 11.43 -8.65 2.80
N VAL A 106 11.12 -9.95 2.75
CA VAL A 106 10.96 -10.65 1.47
C VAL A 106 9.75 -10.15 0.66
N HIS A 107 8.72 -9.57 1.31
CA HIS A 107 7.63 -8.89 0.58
C HIS A 107 8.19 -7.71 -0.21
N GLU A 108 9.06 -6.91 0.41
CA GLU A 108 9.73 -5.77 -0.25
C GLU A 108 10.67 -6.26 -1.35
N THR A 109 11.42 -7.33 -1.10
CA THR A 109 12.31 -7.93 -2.10
C THR A 109 11.56 -8.25 -3.39
N VAL A 110 10.41 -8.95 -3.27
CA VAL A 110 9.58 -9.31 -4.42
C VAL A 110 8.97 -8.05 -5.05
N ALA A 111 8.47 -7.12 -4.23
CA ALA A 111 7.88 -5.87 -4.72
C ALA A 111 8.88 -5.06 -5.55
N GLU A 112 10.13 -4.93 -5.09
CA GLU A 112 11.16 -4.18 -5.83
C GLU A 112 11.51 -4.86 -7.16
N CYS A 113 11.56 -6.19 -7.18
CA CYS A 113 11.75 -6.93 -8.44
C CYS A 113 10.59 -6.67 -9.42
N MET A 114 9.34 -6.66 -8.91
CA MET A 114 8.17 -6.37 -9.73
C MET A 114 8.18 -4.94 -10.25
N ILE A 115 8.50 -3.97 -9.39
CA ILE A 115 8.57 -2.54 -9.76
C ILE A 115 9.62 -2.33 -10.84
N LEU A 116 10.80 -2.94 -10.67
CA LEU A 116 11.89 -2.86 -11.64
C LEU A 116 11.47 -3.42 -13.00
N ALA A 117 10.87 -4.62 -13.02
CA ALA A 117 10.39 -5.24 -14.26
C ALA A 117 9.32 -4.37 -14.94
N ASN A 118 8.34 -3.89 -14.17
CA ASN A 118 7.26 -3.03 -14.67
C ASN A 118 7.81 -1.74 -15.30
N HIS A 119 8.79 -1.12 -14.67
CA HIS A 119 9.43 0.11 -15.16
C HIS A 119 10.13 -0.12 -16.50
N TRP A 120 10.93 -1.19 -16.61
CA TRP A 120 11.68 -1.47 -17.84
C TRP A 120 10.77 -1.91 -18.98
N VAL A 121 9.69 -2.63 -18.68
CA VAL A 121 8.68 -2.96 -19.67
C VAL A 121 7.95 -1.69 -20.14
N ALA A 122 7.63 -0.77 -19.22
CA ALA A 122 7.01 0.51 -19.57
C ALA A 122 7.88 1.30 -20.56
N LYS A 123 9.18 1.37 -20.29
CA LYS A 123 10.15 2.01 -21.22
C LYS A 123 10.10 1.35 -22.58
N LYS A 124 10.23 0.02 -22.62
CA LYS A 124 10.27 -0.75 -23.85
C LYS A 124 9.04 -0.52 -24.73
N ILE A 125 7.83 -0.66 -24.16
CA ILE A 125 6.60 -0.54 -24.94
C ILE A 125 6.35 0.91 -25.37
N SER A 126 6.67 1.92 -24.55
CA SER A 126 6.47 3.32 -24.93
C SER A 126 7.45 3.79 -26.00
N GLU A 127 8.66 3.24 -26.04
CA GLU A 127 9.64 3.53 -27.10
C GLU A 127 9.17 2.98 -28.47
N HIS A 128 8.58 1.79 -28.47
CA HIS A 128 8.13 1.13 -29.71
C HIS A 128 6.75 1.59 -30.17
N PHE A 129 5.91 2.01 -29.24
CA PHE A 129 4.52 2.43 -29.50
C PHE A 129 4.24 3.76 -28.78
N PRO A 130 4.83 4.89 -29.27
CA PRO A 130 4.74 6.19 -28.55
C PRO A 130 3.33 6.70 -28.32
N HIS A 131 2.36 6.27 -29.14
CA HIS A 131 0.98 6.79 -29.09
C HIS A 131 -0.07 5.71 -28.78
N GLN A 132 0.35 4.49 -28.41
CA GLN A 132 -0.60 3.40 -28.14
C GLN A 132 -0.03 2.38 -27.14
N ALA A 133 0.79 2.84 -26.19
CA ALA A 133 1.28 1.99 -25.09
C ALA A 133 0.40 2.20 -23.85
N LEU A 134 0.12 1.12 -23.12
CA LEU A 134 -0.63 1.16 -21.88
C LEU A 134 0.36 1.36 -20.73
N LEU A 135 0.32 2.54 -20.11
CA LEU A 135 1.12 2.87 -18.95
C LEU A 135 0.23 3.15 -17.73
N ARG A 136 0.87 3.41 -16.60
CA ARG A 136 0.20 3.74 -15.33
C ARG A 136 0.87 4.99 -14.76
N GLN A 137 0.10 6.07 -14.64
CA GLN A 137 0.56 7.34 -14.07
C GLN A 137 0.03 7.50 -12.65
N HIS A 138 0.76 8.27 -11.86
CA HIS A 138 0.31 8.72 -10.54
C HIS A 138 0.62 10.21 -10.47
N PRO A 139 -0.36 11.08 -10.75
CA PRO A 139 -0.10 12.52 -10.76
C PRO A 139 0.22 13.02 -9.35
N PRO A 140 1.02 14.09 -9.25
CA PRO A 140 1.30 14.69 -7.95
C PRO A 140 0.01 15.22 -7.31
N PRO A 141 -0.16 15.09 -6.00
CA PRO A 141 -1.35 15.61 -5.34
C PRO A 141 -1.39 17.14 -5.37
N ARG A 142 -2.58 17.70 -5.33
CA ARG A 142 -2.78 19.14 -5.25
C ARG A 142 -2.35 19.63 -3.87
N GLN A 143 -1.65 20.76 -3.81
CA GLN A 143 -1.12 21.32 -2.58
C GLN A 143 -2.21 21.61 -1.52
N GLU A 144 -3.41 21.94 -1.96
CA GLU A 144 -4.56 22.18 -1.08
C GLU A 144 -4.95 20.95 -0.25
N PHE A 145 -4.71 19.72 -0.76
CA PHE A 145 -5.02 18.49 -0.03
C PHE A 145 -4.04 18.22 1.12
N PHE A 146 -2.90 18.91 1.15
CA PHE A 146 -1.93 18.79 2.24
C PHE A 146 -2.15 19.79 3.38
N THR A 147 -3.18 20.64 3.31
CA THR A 147 -3.40 21.68 4.33
C THR A 147 -3.58 21.08 5.73
N GLU A 148 -4.53 20.12 5.88
CA GLU A 148 -4.76 19.46 7.18
C GLU A 148 -3.50 18.74 7.67
N LEU A 149 -2.76 18.07 6.77
CA LEU A 149 -1.51 17.39 7.12
C LEU A 149 -0.49 18.38 7.70
N ARG A 150 -0.28 19.53 7.02
CA ARG A 150 0.66 20.54 7.48
C ARG A 150 0.25 21.14 8.84
N GLU A 151 -1.04 21.37 9.02
CA GLU A 151 -1.58 21.91 10.29
C GLU A 151 -1.37 20.91 11.43
N CYS A 152 -1.73 19.63 11.24
CA CYS A 152 -1.54 18.58 12.23
C CYS A 152 -0.06 18.40 12.61
N ALA A 153 0.82 18.36 11.60
CA ALA A 153 2.27 18.24 11.83
C ALA A 153 2.81 19.44 12.61
N SER A 154 2.41 20.65 12.21
CA SER A 154 2.84 21.89 12.85
C SER A 154 2.40 21.95 14.33
N ALA A 155 1.18 21.48 14.64
CA ALA A 155 0.67 21.41 16.01
C ALA A 155 1.54 20.50 16.92
N LYS A 156 2.22 19.52 16.32
CA LYS A 156 3.17 18.63 17.03
C LYS A 156 4.63 19.09 16.87
N GLY A 157 4.86 20.29 16.31
CA GLY A 157 6.19 20.86 16.17
C GLY A 157 6.98 20.36 14.96
N PHE A 158 6.33 19.66 14.02
CA PHE A 158 6.99 19.13 12.81
C PHE A 158 6.67 19.99 11.59
N ALA A 159 7.69 20.29 10.79
CA ALA A 159 7.53 21.00 9.52
C ALA A 159 7.32 19.97 8.39
N MET A 160 6.27 20.15 7.60
CA MET A 160 5.97 19.31 6.42
C MET A 160 6.23 20.08 5.14
N ASP A 161 7.24 19.66 4.40
CA ASP A 161 7.55 20.20 3.08
C ASP A 161 6.87 19.32 2.02
N THR A 162 5.85 19.87 1.39
CA THR A 162 5.01 19.13 0.40
C THR A 162 5.30 19.58 -1.04
N ARG A 163 6.41 20.32 -1.28
CA ARG A 163 6.73 20.85 -2.62
C ARG A 163 7.13 19.76 -3.61
N SER A 164 7.65 18.63 -3.12
CA SER A 164 8.01 17.50 -3.95
C SER A 164 7.82 16.18 -3.17
N ASN A 165 7.77 15.06 -3.89
CA ASN A 165 7.66 13.75 -3.25
C ASN A 165 8.87 13.47 -2.34
N LYS A 166 10.07 13.86 -2.75
CA LYS A 166 11.28 13.71 -1.93
C LYS A 166 11.18 14.53 -0.64
N ALA A 167 10.81 15.78 -0.74
CA ALA A 167 10.59 16.63 0.43
C ALA A 167 9.47 16.09 1.35
N UNK A 168 8.27 15.36 0.89
CA UNK A 168 7.32 14.84 1.54
C UNK A 168 7.77 13.83 2.24
N ALA A 169 8.68 12.88 1.60
CA ALA A 169 9.29 11.69 2.19
C ALA A 169 10.23 12.05 3.35
N GLU A 170 11.20 12.90 3.11
CA GLU A 170 12.15 13.37 4.13
C GLU A 170 11.46 14.02 5.33
N SER A 171 10.37 14.71 5.12
CA SER A 171 9.57 15.30 6.20
C SER A 171 8.82 14.25 7.01
N UNK A 172 8.05 13.18 6.43
CA UNK A 172 7.51 12.25 6.94
C UNK A 172 8.33 11.61 7.71
N ASP A 173 9.86 11.25 7.39
CA ASP A 173 10.88 10.50 8.15
C ASP A 173 11.36 11.25 9.40
N LYS A 174 11.44 12.56 9.32
CA LYS A 174 11.82 13.42 10.45
C LYS A 174 10.70 13.60 11.47
N ALA A 175 9.45 13.41 11.08
CA ALA A 175 8.29 13.60 11.96
C ALA A 175 8.09 12.37 12.84
N ASN A 176 9.08 12.07 13.66
CA ASN A 176 9.06 10.93 14.57
C ASN A 176 9.17 11.43 16.02
N ASP A 177 8.11 11.21 16.79
CA ASP A 177 8.08 11.52 18.22
C ASP A 177 8.38 10.22 18.99
N PRO A 178 9.53 10.13 19.69
CA PRO A 178 9.85 8.92 20.45
C PRO A 178 8.86 8.63 21.58
N LEU A 179 8.15 9.64 22.05
CA LEU A 179 7.16 9.50 23.13
C LEU A 179 5.77 9.16 22.60
N ASP A 180 5.51 9.42 21.30
CA ASP A 180 4.20 9.21 20.70
C ASP A 180 4.33 8.71 19.24
N PRO A 181 4.61 7.41 19.07
CA PRO A 181 4.80 6.85 17.72
C PRO A 181 3.54 6.87 16.85
N ILE A 182 2.37 7.09 17.44
CA ILE A 182 1.09 7.18 16.71
C ILE A 182 1.09 8.40 15.78
N VAL A 183 1.79 9.47 16.15
CA VAL A 183 1.86 10.73 15.37
C VAL A 183 2.39 10.46 13.95
N ASN A 184 3.50 9.74 13.82
CA ASN A 184 4.07 9.45 12.50
C ASN A 184 3.12 8.59 11.65
N GLN A 185 2.46 7.60 12.26
CA GLN A 185 1.47 6.76 11.58
C GLN A 185 0.28 7.60 11.08
N LEU A 186 -0.21 8.51 11.92
CA LEU A 186 -1.28 9.43 11.53
C LEU A 186 -0.87 10.31 10.35
N LEU A 187 0.32 10.94 10.42
CA LEU A 187 0.80 11.83 9.36
C LEU A 187 0.97 11.07 8.03
N ARG A 188 1.47 9.83 8.05
CA ARG A 188 1.57 8.98 6.85
C ARG A 188 0.19 8.60 6.31
N SER A 189 -0.76 8.32 7.19
CA SER A 189 -2.15 8.04 6.81
C SER A 189 -2.79 9.27 6.14
N MET A 190 -2.61 10.45 6.73
CA MET A 190 -3.12 11.71 6.16
C MET A 190 -2.48 12.00 4.78
N ALA A 191 -1.17 11.76 4.66
CA ALA A 191 -0.47 11.91 3.37
C ALA A 191 -1.05 10.95 2.32
N THR A 192 -1.34 9.70 2.70
CA THR A 192 -1.98 8.72 1.81
C THR A 192 -3.35 9.20 1.31
N HIS A 193 -4.16 9.78 2.21
CA HIS A 193 -5.47 10.32 1.85
C HIS A 193 -5.39 11.55 0.93
N ALA A 194 -4.32 12.32 1.04
CA ALA A 194 -4.09 13.48 0.16
C ALA A 194 -3.67 13.05 -1.26
N MET A 195 -3.19 11.82 -1.44
CA MET A 195 -2.73 11.32 -2.74
C MET A 195 -3.90 11.00 -3.66
N SER A 196 -3.73 11.31 -4.95
CA SER A 196 -4.62 10.83 -5.98
C SER A 196 -4.38 9.34 -6.25
N ASN A 197 -5.35 8.66 -6.85
CA ASN A 197 -5.15 7.27 -7.25
C ASN A 197 -4.31 7.19 -8.53
N ALA A 198 -3.38 6.25 -8.57
CA ALA A 198 -2.69 5.91 -9.81
C ALA A 198 -3.70 5.33 -10.81
N MET A 199 -3.54 5.63 -12.10
CA MET A 199 -4.49 5.21 -13.13
C MET A 199 -3.80 4.82 -14.42
N TYR A 200 -4.43 3.89 -15.14
CA TYR A 200 -3.99 3.47 -16.47
C TYR A 200 -4.39 4.51 -17.51
N PHE A 201 -3.55 4.67 -18.51
CA PHE A 201 -3.77 5.58 -19.63
C PHE A 201 -3.05 5.08 -20.88
N SER A 202 -3.47 5.58 -22.04
CA SER A 202 -2.75 5.37 -23.31
C SER A 202 -1.76 6.51 -23.54
N THR A 203 -0.55 6.20 -23.97
CA THR A 203 0.49 7.21 -24.22
C THR A 203 0.10 8.23 -25.30
N GLY A 204 -0.86 7.91 -26.14
CA GLY A 204 -1.38 8.88 -27.13
C GLY A 204 -2.38 9.88 -26.58
N SER A 205 -2.78 9.78 -25.29
CA SER A 205 -3.84 10.61 -24.71
C SER A 205 -3.33 11.80 -23.89
N CYS A 206 -2.01 11.90 -23.64
CA CYS A 206 -1.44 12.99 -22.85
C CYS A 206 0.04 13.19 -23.21
N SER A 207 0.65 14.25 -22.69
CA SER A 207 2.06 14.57 -22.94
C SER A 207 2.97 13.66 -22.14
N GLU A 208 4.21 13.47 -22.60
CA GLU A 208 5.19 12.59 -21.94
C GLU A 208 5.53 13.06 -20.51
N GLU A 209 5.41 14.34 -20.24
CA GLU A 209 5.61 14.92 -18.91
C GLU A 209 4.61 14.41 -17.88
N GLU A 210 3.43 13.97 -18.34
CA GLU A 210 2.35 13.45 -17.50
C GLU A 210 2.49 11.95 -17.21
N PHE A 211 3.46 11.26 -17.81
CA PHE A 211 3.65 9.80 -17.65
C PHE A 211 4.13 9.41 -16.24
N HIS A 212 4.64 10.36 -15.48
CA HIS A 212 5.33 10.15 -14.21
C HIS A 212 4.46 9.45 -13.16
N HIS A 213 5.08 8.54 -12.40
CA HIS A 213 4.45 7.89 -11.25
C HIS A 213 5.01 8.48 -9.95
N TYR A 214 4.30 9.47 -9.40
CA TYR A 214 4.72 10.27 -8.24
C TYR A 214 5.14 9.40 -7.05
N GLY A 215 4.27 8.49 -6.59
CA GLY A 215 4.54 7.67 -5.40
C GLY A 215 5.75 6.74 -5.53
N LEU A 216 6.04 6.26 -6.76
CA LEU A 216 7.19 5.38 -7.00
C LEU A 216 8.46 6.13 -7.42
N ALA A 217 8.37 7.44 -7.66
CA ALA A 217 9.46 8.28 -8.18
C ALA A 217 10.03 7.71 -9.50
N LEU A 218 9.14 7.32 -10.43
CA LEU A 218 9.52 6.72 -11.72
C LEU A 218 8.94 7.52 -12.88
N GLU A 219 9.75 7.76 -13.90
CA GLU A 219 9.36 8.48 -15.12
C GLU A 219 8.27 7.76 -15.92
N LYS A 220 8.39 6.43 -16.00
CA LYS A 220 7.46 5.58 -16.74
C LYS A 220 7.21 4.31 -15.94
N TYR A 221 5.94 3.92 -15.86
CA TYR A 221 5.54 2.73 -15.12
C TYR A 221 4.34 2.07 -15.80
N THR A 222 4.25 0.77 -15.70
CA THR A 222 3.10 0.01 -16.15
C THR A 222 2.92 -1.21 -15.24
N HIS A 223 1.97 -2.05 -15.55
CA HIS A 223 1.78 -3.33 -14.89
C HIS A 223 1.99 -4.46 -15.90
N PHE A 224 2.97 -5.31 -15.63
CA PHE A 224 3.39 -6.44 -16.45
C PHE A 224 3.43 -7.75 -15.66
N THR A 225 3.72 -7.66 -14.36
CA THR A 225 4.14 -8.80 -13.53
C THR A 225 3.00 -9.67 -13.00
N SER A 226 1.73 -9.32 -13.24
CA SER A 226 0.59 -10.05 -12.65
C SER A 226 -0.55 -10.31 -13.64
N PRO A 227 -0.30 -10.98 -14.78
CA PRO A 227 -1.34 -11.20 -15.80
C PRO A 227 -2.45 -12.16 -15.36
N ILE A 228 -2.24 -12.94 -14.30
CA ILE A 228 -3.26 -13.85 -13.75
C ILE A 228 -4.46 -13.05 -13.20
N ARG A 229 -4.20 -11.87 -12.63
CA ARG A 229 -5.22 -11.10 -11.89
C ARG A 229 -5.46 -9.69 -12.41
N ARG A 230 -4.69 -9.21 -13.38
CA ARG A 230 -4.86 -7.87 -13.95
C ARG A 230 -4.92 -7.94 -15.47
N TYR A 231 -6.03 -7.52 -16.05
CA TYR A 231 -6.20 -7.50 -17.51
C TYR A 231 -5.22 -6.54 -18.19
N ALA A 232 -4.88 -5.42 -17.54
CA ALA A 232 -3.88 -4.48 -18.07
C ALA A 232 -2.55 -5.18 -18.37
N ASP A 233 -2.11 -6.10 -17.49
CA ASP A 233 -0.88 -6.87 -17.67
C ASP A 233 -0.94 -7.72 -18.95
N ILE A 234 -2.09 -8.31 -19.27
CA ILE A 234 -2.28 -9.10 -20.50
C ILE A 234 -2.07 -8.19 -21.72
N VAL A 235 -2.64 -7.00 -21.72
CA VAL A 235 -2.48 -6.02 -22.81
C VAL A 235 -1.00 -5.63 -22.94
N VAL A 236 -0.33 -5.38 -21.82
CA VAL A 236 1.10 -5.02 -21.78
C VAL A 236 1.96 -6.19 -22.32
N HIS A 237 1.62 -7.45 -21.99
CA HIS A 237 2.31 -8.62 -22.55
C HIS A 237 2.20 -8.65 -24.09
N ARG A 238 1.02 -8.34 -24.65
CA ARG A 238 0.82 -8.27 -26.11
C ARG A 238 1.70 -7.17 -26.73
N LEU A 239 1.73 -5.99 -26.09
CA LEU A 239 2.59 -4.87 -26.53
C LEU A 239 4.08 -5.24 -26.47
N LEU A 240 4.52 -5.87 -25.39
CA LEU A 240 5.92 -6.29 -25.24
C LEU A 240 6.30 -7.33 -26.28
N MET A 241 5.42 -8.29 -26.54
CA MET A 241 5.63 -9.29 -27.59
C MET A 241 5.77 -8.64 -28.98
N ALA A 242 4.88 -7.70 -29.30
CA ALA A 242 4.93 -6.97 -30.57
C ALA A 242 6.22 -6.16 -30.68
N ALA A 243 6.64 -5.47 -29.61
CA ALA A 243 7.90 -4.71 -29.59
C ALA A 243 9.12 -5.61 -29.85
N THR A 244 9.15 -6.77 -29.20
CA THR A 244 10.25 -7.74 -29.35
C THR A 244 10.30 -8.34 -30.76
N LEU A 245 9.14 -8.62 -31.36
CA LEU A 245 9.03 -9.13 -32.73
C LEU A 245 9.46 -8.06 -33.75
N LYS A 246 9.06 -6.82 -33.56
CA LYS A 246 9.43 -5.70 -34.42
C LYS A 246 10.93 -5.50 -34.49
N GLU A 247 11.63 -5.65 -33.37
CA GLU A 247 13.10 -5.58 -33.32
C GLU A 247 13.77 -6.70 -34.11
N LYS A 248 13.19 -7.92 -34.05
CA LYS A 248 13.79 -9.11 -34.67
C LYS A 248 13.45 -9.26 -36.16
N LYS A 249 12.28 -8.80 -36.58
CA LYS A 249 11.74 -9.09 -37.93
C LYS A 249 11.34 -7.85 -38.75
N GLY A 250 11.53 -6.64 -38.20
CA GLY A 250 11.07 -5.39 -38.83
C GLY A 250 9.55 -5.20 -38.66
N ASP A 251 8.96 -4.41 -39.55
CA ASP A 251 7.53 -4.08 -39.47
C ASP A 251 6.66 -5.32 -39.70
N VAL A 252 6.10 -5.83 -38.61
CA VAL A 252 5.09 -6.88 -38.59
C VAL A 252 3.74 -6.21 -38.40
N LYS A 253 2.72 -6.60 -39.16
CA LYS A 253 1.35 -6.16 -38.93
C LYS A 253 0.90 -6.66 -37.53
N ASP A 254 0.79 -5.75 -36.60
CA ASP A 254 0.36 -6.04 -35.23
C ASP A 254 -1.13 -5.75 -35.09
N ASN A 255 -1.89 -6.71 -34.60
CA ASN A 255 -3.30 -6.51 -34.24
C ASN A 255 -3.38 -5.85 -32.84
N LEU A 256 -2.72 -4.69 -32.71
CA LEU A 256 -2.74 -3.91 -31.48
C LEU A 256 -3.95 -2.97 -31.46
N LEU A 257 -4.40 -2.64 -30.26
CA LEU A 257 -5.51 -1.70 -30.07
C LEU A 257 -5.09 -0.30 -30.56
N SER A 258 -6.01 0.39 -31.21
CA SER A 258 -5.80 1.81 -31.55
C SER A 258 -5.70 2.64 -30.28
N ASN A 259 -5.15 3.85 -30.36
CA ASN A 259 -5.11 4.75 -29.20
C ASN A 259 -6.50 4.97 -28.58
N LYS A 260 -7.52 5.17 -29.42
CA LYS A 260 -8.90 5.38 -28.97
C LYS A 260 -9.43 4.16 -28.19
N ASP A 261 -9.28 2.97 -28.75
CA ASP A 261 -9.74 1.73 -28.09
C ASP A 261 -9.00 1.51 -26.78
N LEU A 262 -7.70 1.82 -26.77
CA LEU A 262 -6.87 1.69 -25.55
C LEU A 262 -7.28 2.69 -24.47
N GLU A 263 -7.63 3.93 -24.84
CA GLU A 263 -8.18 4.92 -23.91
C GLU A 263 -9.49 4.44 -23.27
N GLU A 264 -10.41 3.91 -24.12
CA GLU A 264 -11.69 3.37 -23.62
C GLU A 264 -11.46 2.21 -22.66
N LEU A 265 -10.54 1.33 -23.01
CA LEU A 265 -10.15 0.19 -22.16
C LEU A 265 -9.56 0.67 -20.83
N CYS A 266 -8.63 1.63 -20.86
CA CYS A 266 -8.02 2.20 -19.64
C CYS A 266 -9.08 2.81 -18.73
N LYS A 267 -9.99 3.58 -19.30
CA LYS A 267 -11.12 4.19 -18.56
C LYS A 267 -11.98 3.11 -17.89
N HIS A 268 -12.30 2.05 -18.64
CA HIS A 268 -13.07 0.92 -18.09
C HIS A 268 -12.33 0.25 -16.93
N ILE A 269 -11.04 -0.10 -17.11
CA ILE A 269 -10.25 -0.75 -16.07
C ILE A 269 -10.14 0.13 -14.82
N ASN A 270 -9.90 1.44 -15.00
CA ASN A 270 -9.82 2.39 -13.89
C ASN A 270 -11.14 2.44 -13.08
N ASN A 271 -12.26 2.46 -13.76
CA ASN A 271 -13.59 2.47 -13.13
C ASN A 271 -13.83 1.18 -12.35
N ARG A 272 -13.52 0.01 -12.95
CA ARG A 272 -13.67 -1.28 -12.28
C ARG A 272 -12.75 -1.41 -11.07
N ASN A 273 -11.51 -0.89 -11.19
CA ASN A 273 -10.55 -0.92 -10.08
C ASN A 273 -11.04 -0.07 -8.88
N ARG A 274 -11.57 1.14 -9.16
CA ARG A 274 -12.15 1.98 -8.10
C ARG A 274 -13.35 1.30 -7.43
N ALA A 275 -14.20 0.65 -8.21
CA ALA A 275 -15.36 -0.09 -7.67
C ALA A 275 -14.89 -1.26 -6.79
N ALA A 276 -13.86 -2.00 -7.24
CA ALA A 276 -13.30 -3.13 -6.47
C ALA A 276 -12.67 -2.66 -5.15
N GLN A 277 -11.92 -1.55 -5.18
CA GLN A 277 -11.31 -0.96 -3.97
C GLN A 277 -12.40 -0.54 -2.97
N ARG A 278 -13.47 0.10 -3.47
CA ARG A 278 -14.61 0.50 -2.63
C ARG A 278 -15.28 -0.73 -2.00
N ALA A 279 -15.53 -1.76 -2.79
CA ALA A 279 -16.14 -3.00 -2.31
C ALA A 279 -15.26 -3.69 -1.24
N GLN A 280 -13.95 -3.75 -1.49
CA GLN A 280 -12.99 -4.31 -0.53
C GLN A 280 -13.01 -3.54 0.80
N LYS A 281 -12.96 -2.20 0.72
CA LYS A 281 -13.02 -1.35 1.91
C LYS A 281 -14.30 -1.58 2.71
N GLN A 282 -15.46 -1.53 2.03
CA GLN A 282 -16.76 -1.75 2.67
C GLN A 282 -16.87 -3.16 3.28
N SER A 283 -16.31 -4.17 2.60
CA SER A 283 -16.26 -5.53 3.13
C SER A 283 -15.42 -5.60 4.41
N THR A 284 -14.24 -4.97 4.40
CA THR A 284 -13.37 -4.92 5.59
C THR A 284 -14.09 -4.24 6.75
N GLU A 285 -14.73 -3.11 6.50
CA GLU A 285 -15.50 -2.36 7.51
C GLU A 285 -16.63 -3.24 8.08
N LEU A 286 -17.38 -3.92 7.21
CA LEU A 286 -18.48 -4.81 7.63
C LEU A 286 -17.94 -5.94 8.54
N PHE A 287 -16.86 -6.60 8.15
CA PHE A 287 -16.28 -7.69 8.95
C PHE A 287 -15.74 -7.19 10.29
N GLN A 288 -15.18 -5.98 10.34
CA GLN A 288 -14.77 -5.36 11.61
C GLN A 288 -16.00 -5.09 12.49
N CYS A 289 -17.08 -4.54 11.93
CA CYS A 289 -18.34 -4.34 12.67
C CYS A 289 -18.88 -5.65 13.23
N MET A 290 -18.87 -6.69 12.40
CA MET A 290 -19.34 -8.02 12.82
C MET A 290 -18.46 -8.61 13.94
N TYR A 291 -17.15 -8.35 13.90
CA TYR A 291 -16.24 -8.80 14.95
C TYR A 291 -16.58 -8.18 16.32
N PHE A 292 -16.85 -6.87 16.33
CA PHE A 292 -17.15 -6.15 17.58
C PHE A 292 -18.62 -6.24 18.00
N LYS A 293 -19.50 -6.78 17.14
CA LYS A 293 -20.91 -6.94 17.48
C LYS A 293 -21.06 -7.80 18.74
N ASP A 294 -21.84 -7.32 19.66
CA ASP A 294 -22.14 -8.00 20.94
C ASP A 294 -20.94 -8.15 21.88
N LYS A 295 -19.81 -7.46 21.60
CA LYS A 295 -18.64 -7.40 22.49
C LYS A 295 -18.69 -6.14 23.33
N THR A 296 -18.13 -6.23 24.53
CA THR A 296 -18.01 -5.10 25.47
C THR A 296 -16.55 -5.03 25.97
N PRO A 297 -16.12 -3.91 26.57
CA PRO A 297 -14.78 -3.83 27.16
C PRO A 297 -14.45 -4.97 28.14
N GLU A 298 -15.47 -5.51 28.83
CA GLU A 298 -15.28 -6.62 29.77
C GLU A 298 -15.06 -7.97 29.06
N THR A 299 -15.56 -8.12 27.84
CA THR A 299 -15.45 -9.39 27.09
C THR A 299 -14.28 -9.40 26.10
N ASP A 300 -13.85 -8.22 25.64
CA ASP A 300 -12.73 -8.11 24.71
C ASP A 300 -12.05 -6.72 24.90
N GLU A 301 -10.81 -6.74 25.39
CA GLU A 301 -10.02 -5.52 25.64
C GLU A 301 -9.86 -4.64 24.40
N ARG A 302 -10.00 -5.20 23.20
CA ARG A 302 -9.90 -4.48 21.93
C ARG A 302 -11.08 -3.53 21.67
N CYS A 303 -12.14 -3.63 22.48
CA CYS A 303 -13.23 -2.66 22.46
C CYS A 303 -12.80 -1.29 22.99
N VAL A 304 -11.62 -1.22 23.64
CA VAL A 304 -11.02 0.04 24.08
C VAL A 304 -9.70 0.25 23.32
N ALA A 305 -9.50 1.43 22.78
CA ALA A 305 -8.29 1.76 22.02
C ALA A 305 -7.92 3.22 22.20
N ASP A 306 -6.64 3.49 22.18
CA ASP A 306 -6.13 4.86 22.13
C ASP A 306 -6.34 5.44 20.74
N GLY A 307 -6.73 6.70 20.66
CA GLY A 307 -6.95 7.37 19.39
C GLY A 307 -6.55 8.83 19.43
N VAL A 308 -6.24 9.37 18.26
CA VAL A 308 -5.87 10.79 18.11
C VAL A 308 -6.95 11.51 17.30
N ILE A 309 -7.54 12.56 17.89
CA ILE A 309 -8.46 13.45 17.15
C ILE A 309 -7.58 14.30 16.21
N TYR A 310 -7.81 14.21 14.92
CA TYR A 310 -7.00 14.94 13.94
C TYR A 310 -7.80 15.94 13.10
N SER A 311 -9.12 15.90 13.16
CA SER A 311 -9.96 16.86 12.44
C SER A 311 -11.32 17.02 13.14
N ILE A 312 -11.77 18.26 13.25
CA ILE A 312 -13.07 18.61 13.82
C ILE A 312 -13.98 19.07 12.68
N ARG A 313 -15.15 18.47 12.58
CA ARG A 313 -16.16 18.77 11.57
C ARG A 313 -17.44 19.29 12.23
N THR A 314 -18.30 19.91 11.45
CA THR A 314 -19.60 20.41 11.92
C THR A 314 -20.50 19.31 12.51
N ASN A 315 -20.31 18.07 12.09
CA ASN A 315 -21.14 16.93 12.49
C ASN A 315 -20.36 15.88 13.32
N GLY A 316 -19.18 16.21 13.83
CA GLY A 316 -18.40 15.27 14.65
C GLY A 316 -16.91 15.51 14.57
N VAL A 317 -16.16 14.52 15.03
CA VAL A 317 -14.70 14.53 15.03
C VAL A 317 -14.17 13.33 14.23
N LEU A 318 -13.01 13.49 13.62
CA LEU A 318 -12.30 12.39 13.00
C LEU A 318 -11.19 11.92 13.94
N VAL A 319 -11.22 10.65 14.28
CA VAL A 319 -10.27 10.04 15.22
C VAL A 319 -9.47 8.98 14.47
N PHE A 320 -8.17 9.02 14.60
CA PHE A 320 -7.27 7.99 14.10
C PHE A 320 -7.03 6.96 15.20
N VAL A 321 -7.34 5.70 14.91
CA VAL A 321 -7.14 4.56 15.82
C VAL A 321 -6.17 3.59 15.14
N PRO A 322 -4.92 3.45 15.63
CA PRO A 322 -3.88 2.68 14.92
C PRO A 322 -4.19 1.19 14.70
N ARG A 323 -5.02 0.60 15.56
CA ARG A 323 -5.37 -0.84 15.48
C ARG A 323 -6.50 -1.14 14.49
N LEU A 324 -7.11 -0.09 13.93
CA LEU A 324 -8.20 -0.23 12.95
C LEU A 324 -7.73 0.42 11.66
N THR A 325 -8.22 -0.07 10.53
CA THR A 325 -7.90 0.57 9.25
C THR A 325 -8.40 2.02 9.25
N SER A 326 -7.64 2.89 8.66
CA SER A 326 -7.57 4.34 8.84
C SER A 326 -8.84 5.20 8.68
N GLU A 327 -10.01 4.63 8.50
CA GLU A 327 -11.22 5.45 8.25
C GLU A 327 -12.42 5.13 9.15
N TRP A 328 -12.18 4.50 10.29
CA TRP A 328 -13.27 4.02 11.16
C TRP A 328 -14.01 5.10 11.94
N CYS A 329 -13.62 6.36 11.83
CA CYS A 329 -14.19 7.40 12.68
C CYS A 329 -14.91 8.49 11.89
N LYS A 330 -15.95 8.09 11.15
CA LYS A 330 -16.71 9.11 10.42
C LYS A 330 -17.86 9.75 11.19
N LYS A 331 -18.26 9.25 12.35
CA LYS A 331 -19.34 9.87 13.13
C LYS A 331 -19.22 9.58 14.61
N ALA A 332 -18.43 10.36 15.34
CA ALA A 332 -18.68 10.53 16.76
C ALA A 332 -19.89 11.48 16.86
N ILE A 333 -21.01 11.00 17.38
CA ILE A 333 -22.20 11.84 17.52
C ILE A 333 -21.97 12.80 18.68
N MET A 334 -21.95 14.09 18.36
CA MET A 334 -21.73 15.19 19.34
C MET A 334 -22.97 15.48 20.20
N THR A 335 -23.66 14.45 20.71
CA THR A 335 -24.85 14.69 21.51
C THR A 335 -24.57 15.15 22.96
N GLU A 336 -23.35 15.05 23.45
CA GLU A 336 -22.98 15.46 24.79
C GLU A 336 -21.90 16.55 24.84
N LEU A 337 -21.40 17.03 23.72
CA LEU A 337 -20.39 18.08 23.66
C LEU A 337 -20.98 19.51 23.61
N GLU A 338 -22.30 19.64 23.69
CA GLU A 338 -22.96 20.97 23.69
C GLU A 338 -22.66 21.82 24.92
N SER A 339 -22.05 21.24 25.96
CA SER A 339 -21.64 21.96 27.17
C SER A 339 -20.14 22.22 27.29
N ALA A 340 -19.31 21.68 26.43
CA ALA A 340 -17.88 21.94 26.41
C ALA A 340 -17.55 22.97 25.33
N ALA A 341 -16.76 23.97 25.64
CA ALA A 341 -16.34 25.03 24.73
C ALA A 341 -15.74 24.42 23.45
N PHE A 342 -16.20 24.89 22.31
CA PHE A 342 -15.71 24.47 21.01
C PHE A 342 -14.21 24.78 20.82
N TYR A 343 -13.38 23.76 20.77
CA TYR A 343 -11.97 23.91 20.42
C TYR A 343 -11.82 23.79 18.92
N ARG A 344 -11.33 24.84 18.29
CA ARG A 344 -11.26 24.92 16.82
C ARG A 344 -9.98 24.37 16.21
N THR A 345 -8.96 24.10 17.02
CA THR A 345 -7.66 23.63 16.54
C THR A 345 -7.08 22.56 17.46
N TRP A 346 -6.13 21.80 16.93
CA TRP A 346 -5.36 20.83 17.71
C TRP A 346 -4.65 21.47 18.90
N ALA A 347 -4.17 22.71 18.74
CA ALA A 347 -3.54 23.49 19.82
C ALA A 347 -4.52 23.77 20.96
N ASP A 348 -5.80 24.01 20.65
CA ASP A 348 -6.83 24.22 21.64
C ASP A 348 -7.12 22.95 22.46
N LEU A 349 -7.04 21.79 21.79
CA LEU A 349 -7.22 20.48 22.45
C LEU A 349 -6.06 20.16 23.40
N GLN A 350 -4.82 20.52 23.03
CA GLN A 350 -3.65 20.35 23.90
C GLN A 350 -3.68 21.26 25.14
N ALA A 351 -4.33 22.42 25.05
CA ALA A 351 -4.41 23.37 26.17
C ALA A 351 -5.36 22.91 27.30
N VAL A 352 -6.15 21.85 27.06
CA VAL A 352 -7.13 21.36 28.07
C VAL A 352 -6.49 20.48 29.14
N GLY A 353 -5.19 20.23 29.04
CA GLY A 353 -4.36 19.76 30.16
C GLY A 353 -4.69 18.41 30.79
N GLU A 354 -3.69 17.92 31.39
CA GLU A 354 -3.39 16.58 31.93
C GLU A 354 -4.40 15.98 32.95
N GLU A 355 -5.54 16.59 33.23
CA GLU A 355 -6.39 16.15 34.35
C GLU A 355 -7.75 15.52 33.98
N ASN A 356 -8.12 15.47 32.70
CA ASN A 356 -9.41 14.88 32.33
C ASN A 356 -9.26 13.84 31.22
N SER A 357 -9.19 12.61 31.65
CA SER A 357 -9.42 11.48 30.69
C SER A 357 -10.90 11.53 30.26
N LEU A 358 -11.14 12.15 29.11
CA LEU A 358 -12.46 12.16 28.50
C LEU A 358 -12.71 10.83 27.81
N TYR A 359 -13.64 10.08 28.33
CA TYR A 359 -14.13 8.86 27.65
C TYR A 359 -15.13 9.29 26.59
N PHE A 360 -14.77 9.10 25.31
CA PHE A 360 -15.72 9.31 24.23
C PHE A 360 -16.31 7.98 23.80
N LEU A 361 -17.62 7.91 23.83
CA LEU A 361 -18.37 6.80 23.27
C LEU A 361 -18.44 7.01 21.75
N LEU A 362 -17.70 6.22 20.98
CA LEU A 362 -17.84 6.21 19.52
C LEU A 362 -19.03 5.32 19.17
N LEU A 363 -20.16 5.95 18.89
CA LEU A 363 -21.32 5.28 18.31
C LEU A 363 -21.18 5.29 16.79
N ALA A 364 -20.75 4.18 16.21
CA ALA A 364 -20.86 3.98 14.78
C ALA A 364 -22.27 3.47 14.49
N LEU A 365 -23.11 4.32 13.95
CA LEU A 365 -24.40 3.95 13.40
C LEU A 365 -24.17 3.30 12.03
N ASP A 366 -24.29 1.99 11.96
CA ASP A 366 -24.30 1.30 10.69
C ASP A 366 -25.68 0.63 10.46
N ILE A 367 -25.90 0.22 9.25
CA ILE A 367 -27.13 -0.39 8.73
C ILE A 367 -27.58 -1.63 9.55
N LEU A 368 -26.69 -2.20 10.36
CA LEU A 368 -26.92 -3.44 11.13
C LEU A 368 -26.91 -3.30 12.65
N GLY A 369 -26.84 -2.09 13.20
CA GLY A 369 -26.88 -1.88 14.64
C GLY A 369 -25.71 -1.08 15.20
N TYR A 370 -25.72 -0.88 16.51
CA TYR A 370 -24.77 -0.01 17.21
C TYR A 370 -23.45 -0.74 17.46
N LEU A 371 -22.36 -0.19 16.94
CA LEU A 371 -21.02 -0.59 17.36
C LEU A 371 -20.51 0.46 18.37
N MET A 372 -20.28 0.06 19.59
CA MET A 372 -19.68 0.94 20.61
C MET A 372 -18.19 0.62 20.71
N ILE A 373 -17.35 1.54 20.28
CA ILE A 373 -15.93 1.50 20.55
C ILE A 373 -15.61 2.61 21.55
N PHE A 374 -15.09 2.23 22.68
CA PHE A 374 -14.64 3.18 23.68
C PHE A 374 -13.22 3.62 23.34
N VAL A 375 -13.05 4.90 23.08
CA VAL A 375 -11.72 5.47 22.80
C VAL A 375 -11.31 6.30 24.00
N GLN A 376 -10.19 5.96 24.58
CA GLN A 376 -9.59 6.71 25.66
C GLN A 376 -8.60 7.73 25.10
N PHE A 377 -8.75 8.97 25.49
CA PHE A 377 -7.86 10.04 25.04
C PHE A 377 -6.91 10.43 26.18
N TRP A 378 -5.66 10.61 25.85
CA TRP A 378 -4.61 11.07 26.74
C TRP A 378 -4.25 12.51 26.41
#